data_013294bbcd595b326fdb1e2660d03209
#
_entry.id   013294bbcd595b326fdb1e2660d03209
#
_cell.length_a   1.000
_cell.length_b   1.000
_cell.length_c   1.000
_cell.angle_alpha   90.00
_cell.angle_beta   90.00
_cell.angle_gamma   90.00
#
_symmetry.space_group_name_H-M   'P 1'
#
loop_
_entity.id
_entity.type
_entity.pdbx_description
1 polymer ?
#
loop_
_entity_poly.entity_id
_entity_poly.type
_entity_poly.pdbx_seq_one_letter_code
_entity_poly.pdbx_strand_id
1 'polypeptide(L)'
;SMTQTALILGASGRFGRAAADAFERAGWQVKRFRRGTENLAQVAVGVDVIVNSWNPAYPDWAKQVPTLHRQVIKVAEMSGATVILPGNVYVFGPQTPFPWSEQSPHAAQNPLGRIRVEMEAAYRASKARVIVLRSGDFLDTEASGNWFDAMITAKLGKGKFIYPGRADIPHAWGYLPDKARAALGLAEKRAELPRFVDVPFAGYTLTGHELLAAVNAHLGQPARLSQMSWLPLRPPRSAPARLPPTLCDQCQPAKRAHIPGF
;
A
#
# COMPACT_ATOMS: atom_id res chain seq x y z
N SER A 1 12.86 26.95 14.40
CA SER A 1 12.99 25.55 13.96
C SER A 1 13.25 25.55 12.47
N MET A 2 14.29 24.81 12.02
CA MET A 2 14.54 24.63 10.59
C MET A 2 13.38 23.83 9.96
N THR A 3 12.97 24.24 8.76
CA THR A 3 11.90 23.55 8.01
C THR A 3 12.37 22.14 7.65
N GLN A 4 11.59 21.13 7.99
CA GLN A 4 11.85 19.73 7.65
C GLN A 4 11.54 19.46 6.18
N THR A 5 12.29 18.56 5.57
CA THR A 5 12.16 18.22 4.15
C THR A 5 11.79 16.76 3.97
N ALA A 6 10.75 16.51 3.19
CA ALA A 6 10.35 15.19 2.74
C ALA A 6 10.63 15.02 1.24
N LEU A 7 11.23 13.90 0.88
CA LEU A 7 11.40 13.48 -0.50
C LEU A 7 10.39 12.37 -0.80
N ILE A 8 9.54 12.60 -1.80
CA ILE A 8 8.50 11.65 -2.20
C ILE A 8 8.94 10.94 -3.48
N LEU A 9 9.13 9.63 -3.39
CA LEU A 9 9.36 8.75 -4.53
C LEU A 9 8.01 8.17 -4.97
N GLY A 10 7.73 8.18 -6.27
CA GLY A 10 6.42 7.80 -6.78
C GLY A 10 5.33 8.84 -6.48
N ALA A 11 5.68 10.12 -6.57
CA ALA A 11 4.80 11.25 -6.22
C ALA A 11 3.57 11.39 -7.14
N SER A 12 3.58 10.81 -8.31
CA SER A 12 2.43 10.76 -9.21
C SER A 12 1.43 9.64 -8.86
N GLY A 13 1.85 8.67 -8.06
CA GLY A 13 0.98 7.60 -7.55
C GLY A 13 0.03 8.08 -6.46
N ARG A 14 -0.94 7.25 -6.10
CA ARG A 14 -2.00 7.58 -5.13
C ARG A 14 -1.47 7.94 -3.75
N PHE A 15 -0.72 7.02 -3.15
CA PHE A 15 -0.15 7.27 -1.82
C PHE A 15 0.88 8.39 -1.85
N GLY A 16 1.74 8.44 -2.87
CA GLY A 16 2.73 9.51 -3.02
C GLY A 16 2.11 10.90 -3.09
N ARG A 17 1.02 11.08 -3.83
CA ARG A 17 0.27 12.35 -3.87
C ARG A 17 -0.35 12.69 -2.53
N ALA A 18 -1.03 11.74 -1.92
CA ALA A 18 -1.67 11.96 -0.61
C ALA A 18 -0.64 12.30 0.47
N ALA A 19 0.50 11.62 0.48
CA ALA A 19 1.60 11.92 1.39
C ALA A 19 2.18 13.31 1.12
N ALA A 20 2.47 13.66 -0.13
CA ALA A 20 2.97 14.98 -0.48
C ALA A 20 2.03 16.09 0.02
N ASP A 21 0.73 15.95 -0.21
CA ASP A 21 -0.27 16.91 0.25
C ASP A 21 -0.32 17.02 1.78
N ALA A 22 -0.25 15.90 2.49
CA ALA A 22 -0.27 15.91 3.96
C ALA A 22 0.96 16.60 4.54
N PHE A 23 2.15 16.31 4.00
CA PHE A 23 3.40 16.94 4.45
C PHE A 23 3.44 18.44 4.13
N GLU A 24 2.99 18.85 2.94
CA GLU A 24 2.91 20.28 2.56
C GLU A 24 1.97 21.07 3.48
N ARG A 25 0.79 20.51 3.76
CA ARG A 25 -0.18 21.15 4.68
C ARG A 25 0.35 21.31 6.10
N ALA A 26 1.24 20.44 6.51
CA ALA A 26 1.91 20.49 7.81
C ALA A 26 3.14 21.44 7.83
N GLY A 27 3.46 22.09 6.72
CA GLY A 27 4.55 23.06 6.62
C GLY A 27 5.92 22.44 6.27
N TRP A 28 5.96 21.18 5.86
CA TRP A 28 7.20 20.57 5.36
C TRP A 28 7.54 21.08 3.97
N GLN A 29 8.81 21.20 3.68
CA GLN A 29 9.28 21.30 2.30
C GLN A 29 9.16 19.92 1.65
N VAL A 30 8.46 19.84 0.51
CA VAL A 30 8.26 18.60 -0.22
C VAL A 30 8.99 18.63 -1.55
N LYS A 31 9.85 17.64 -1.76
CA LYS A 31 10.51 17.36 -3.04
C LYS A 31 9.85 16.15 -3.67
N ARG A 32 9.34 16.30 -4.90
CA ARG A 32 8.79 15.20 -5.69
C ARG A 32 9.85 14.70 -6.64
N PHE A 33 10.35 13.50 -6.41
CA PHE A 33 11.41 12.92 -7.21
C PHE A 33 10.94 12.56 -8.62
N ARG A 34 11.72 12.98 -9.62
CA ARG A 34 11.48 12.67 -11.03
C ARG A 34 12.43 11.57 -11.49
N ARG A 35 11.93 10.34 -11.49
CA ARG A 35 12.69 9.19 -11.95
C ARG A 35 13.08 9.36 -13.43
N GLY A 36 14.35 9.04 -13.75
CA GLY A 36 14.91 9.14 -15.09
C GLY A 36 15.51 10.51 -15.44
N THR A 37 15.19 11.59 -14.73
CA THR A 37 15.73 12.93 -14.95
C THR A 37 16.58 13.45 -13.80
N GLU A 38 16.38 12.93 -12.59
CA GLU A 38 17.09 13.35 -11.39
C GLU A 38 17.93 12.22 -10.82
N ASN A 39 19.04 12.60 -10.17
CA ASN A 39 19.87 11.66 -9.41
C ASN A 39 19.38 11.60 -7.97
N LEU A 40 19.00 10.41 -7.51
CA LEU A 40 18.43 10.19 -6.19
C LEU A 40 19.38 10.62 -5.06
N ALA A 41 20.66 10.27 -5.16
CA ALA A 41 21.65 10.61 -4.15
C ALA A 41 21.83 12.12 -3.99
N GLN A 42 21.77 12.87 -5.08
CA GLN A 42 21.88 14.34 -5.06
C GLN A 42 20.62 14.99 -4.47
N VAL A 43 19.45 14.54 -4.88
CA VAL A 43 18.17 15.10 -4.42
C VAL A 43 17.94 14.80 -2.95
N ALA A 44 18.44 13.70 -2.43
CA ALA A 44 18.28 13.29 -1.03
C ALA A 44 19.20 14.02 -0.05
N VAL A 45 20.13 14.84 -0.52
CA VAL A 45 20.99 15.63 0.36
C VAL A 45 20.15 16.59 1.21
N GLY A 46 20.30 16.53 2.53
CA GLY A 46 19.56 17.38 3.47
C GLY A 46 18.11 17.01 3.68
N VAL A 47 17.67 15.87 3.16
CA VAL A 47 16.32 15.35 3.34
C VAL A 47 16.20 14.66 4.70
N ASP A 48 15.11 14.94 5.42
CA ASP A 48 14.82 14.34 6.71
C ASP A 48 14.08 13.01 6.59
N VAL A 49 13.14 12.92 5.64
CA VAL A 49 12.28 11.76 5.41
C VAL A 49 12.18 11.45 3.93
N ILE A 50 12.30 10.17 3.58
CA ILE A 50 12.03 9.65 2.24
C ILE A 50 10.76 8.81 2.32
N VAL A 51 9.70 9.25 1.66
CA VAL A 51 8.48 8.44 1.47
C VAL A 51 8.65 7.64 0.19
N ASN A 52 8.88 6.34 0.32
CA ASN A 52 9.09 5.48 -0.83
C ASN A 52 7.79 4.81 -1.26
N SER A 53 7.04 5.48 -2.12
CA SER A 53 5.81 4.95 -2.71
C SER A 53 5.98 4.43 -4.15
N TRP A 54 7.21 4.14 -4.56
CA TRP A 54 7.44 3.49 -5.84
C TRP A 54 6.74 2.14 -5.90
N ASN A 55 5.94 1.96 -6.92
CA ASN A 55 5.19 0.75 -7.15
C ASN A 55 5.12 0.50 -8.67
N PRO A 56 6.13 -0.14 -9.28
CA PRO A 56 6.11 -0.44 -10.71
C PRO A 56 4.96 -1.37 -11.06
N ALA A 57 4.58 -1.41 -12.34
CA ALA A 57 3.55 -2.31 -12.84
C ALA A 57 3.90 -3.78 -12.50
N TYR A 58 2.89 -4.59 -12.19
CA TYR A 58 3.07 -5.98 -11.75
C TYR A 58 4.00 -6.84 -12.61
N PRO A 59 3.97 -6.77 -13.95
CA PRO A 59 4.87 -7.60 -14.76
C PRO A 59 6.35 -7.36 -14.51
N ASP A 60 6.71 -6.16 -14.02
CA ASP A 60 8.10 -5.73 -13.84
C ASP A 60 8.61 -5.87 -12.40
N TRP A 61 7.78 -6.32 -11.47
CA TRP A 61 8.11 -6.36 -10.05
C TRP A 61 9.37 -7.16 -9.74
N ALA A 62 9.47 -8.38 -10.24
CA ALA A 62 10.62 -9.25 -10.00
C ALA A 62 11.93 -8.61 -10.49
N LYS A 63 11.85 -7.80 -11.55
CA LYS A 63 12.98 -7.21 -12.22
C LYS A 63 13.40 -5.86 -11.61
N GLN A 64 12.43 -5.01 -11.28
CA GLN A 64 12.68 -3.62 -10.90
C GLN A 64 12.71 -3.39 -9.38
N VAL A 65 11.86 -4.05 -8.60
CA VAL A 65 11.70 -3.81 -7.17
C VAL A 65 13.00 -4.00 -6.39
N PRO A 66 13.78 -5.08 -6.55
CA PRO A 66 15.02 -5.25 -5.79
C PRO A 66 16.03 -4.13 -6.04
N THR A 67 16.19 -3.70 -7.28
CA THR A 67 17.14 -2.63 -7.65
C THR A 67 16.73 -1.28 -7.09
N LEU A 68 15.46 -0.92 -7.21
CA LEU A 68 14.92 0.34 -6.69
C LEU A 68 15.11 0.45 -5.17
N HIS A 69 14.78 -0.61 -4.45
CA HIS A 69 14.87 -0.59 -2.98
C HIS A 69 16.32 -0.61 -2.49
N ARG A 70 17.24 -1.28 -3.18
CA ARG A 70 18.69 -1.17 -2.86
C ARG A 70 19.19 0.27 -2.99
N GLN A 71 18.76 1.00 -4.01
CA GLN A 71 19.11 2.41 -4.19
C GLN A 71 18.57 3.26 -3.05
N VAL A 72 17.33 3.07 -2.65
CA VAL A 72 16.72 3.81 -1.54
C VAL A 72 17.44 3.54 -0.22
N ILE A 73 17.72 2.27 0.08
CA ILE A 73 18.47 1.90 1.29
C ILE A 73 19.82 2.58 1.32
N LYS A 74 20.58 2.51 0.24
CA LYS A 74 21.91 3.13 0.15
C LYS A 74 21.84 4.64 0.38
N VAL A 75 20.89 5.30 -0.25
CA VAL A 75 20.72 6.75 -0.12
C VAL A 75 20.27 7.13 1.29
N ALA A 76 19.40 6.39 1.89
CA ALA A 76 18.95 6.60 3.28
C ALA A 76 20.11 6.41 4.27
N GLU A 77 20.94 5.38 4.09
CA GLU A 77 22.13 5.17 4.94
C GLU A 77 23.13 6.32 4.82
N MET A 78 23.32 6.86 3.61
CA MET A 78 24.25 7.96 3.36
C MET A 78 23.74 9.32 3.85
N SER A 79 22.44 9.58 3.68
CA SER A 79 21.83 10.89 4.02
C SER A 79 21.36 10.98 5.48
N GLY A 80 21.19 9.86 6.16
CA GLY A 80 20.58 9.80 7.49
C GLY A 80 19.07 9.97 7.49
N ALA A 81 18.43 10.05 6.32
CA ALA A 81 16.98 10.17 6.20
C ALA A 81 16.26 8.94 6.72
N THR A 82 15.11 9.13 7.36
CA THR A 82 14.19 8.05 7.71
C THR A 82 13.33 7.69 6.51
N VAL A 83 13.27 6.40 6.17
CA VAL A 83 12.41 5.88 5.10
C VAL A 83 11.05 5.53 5.68
N ILE A 84 9.99 6.05 5.07
CA ILE A 84 8.62 5.55 5.27
C ILE A 84 8.28 4.67 4.07
N LEU A 85 8.06 3.39 4.36
CA LEU A 85 7.79 2.37 3.37
C LEU A 85 6.33 1.90 3.52
N PRO A 86 5.47 2.16 2.54
CA PRO A 86 4.14 1.56 2.54
C PRO A 86 4.25 0.03 2.46
N GLY A 87 3.80 -0.64 3.50
CA GLY A 87 3.67 -2.09 3.54
C GLY A 87 2.26 -2.53 3.17
N ASN A 88 2.12 -3.78 2.76
CA ASN A 88 0.84 -4.42 2.53
C ASN A 88 0.71 -5.73 3.33
N VAL A 89 -0.41 -6.41 3.19
CA VAL A 89 -0.69 -7.68 3.87
C VAL A 89 -0.22 -8.90 3.08
N TYR A 90 0.32 -8.72 1.89
CA TYR A 90 0.74 -9.82 1.01
C TYR A 90 1.97 -10.58 1.49
N VAL A 91 2.68 -10.05 2.48
CA VAL A 91 3.79 -10.73 3.15
C VAL A 91 3.34 -11.86 4.06
N PHE A 92 2.08 -11.85 4.52
CA PHE A 92 1.54 -12.89 5.38
C PHE A 92 1.11 -14.10 4.56
N GLY A 93 1.46 -15.29 5.04
CA GLY A 93 1.05 -16.54 4.43
C GLY A 93 -0.38 -16.93 4.81
N PRO A 94 -0.99 -17.88 4.08
CA PRO A 94 -2.35 -18.34 4.36
C PRO A 94 -2.52 -19.02 5.72
N GLN A 95 -1.42 -19.50 6.30
CA GLN A 95 -1.37 -20.14 7.62
C GLN A 95 -0.98 -19.17 8.74
N THR A 96 -0.67 -17.89 8.43
CA THR A 96 -0.29 -16.91 9.44
C THR A 96 -1.49 -16.58 10.33
N PRO A 97 -1.39 -16.81 11.68
CA PRO A 97 -2.50 -16.59 12.59
C PRO A 97 -3.00 -15.15 12.60
N PHE A 98 -4.30 -14.98 12.81
CA PHE A 98 -4.96 -13.70 12.99
C PHE A 98 -5.13 -13.36 14.48
N PRO A 99 -5.18 -12.07 14.86
CA PRO A 99 -4.96 -10.87 14.02
C PRO A 99 -3.48 -10.70 13.63
N TRP A 100 -3.23 -10.15 12.44
CA TRP A 100 -1.85 -9.85 12.03
C TRP A 100 -1.30 -8.64 12.79
N SER A 101 -0.04 -8.74 13.18
CA SER A 101 0.68 -7.72 13.91
C SER A 101 2.11 -7.59 13.39
N GLU A 102 2.88 -6.68 13.97
CA GLU A 102 4.31 -6.54 13.69
C GLU A 102 5.14 -7.78 14.01
N GLN A 103 4.64 -8.66 14.89
CA GLN A 103 5.29 -9.93 15.26
C GLN A 103 4.83 -11.09 14.36
N SER A 104 3.82 -10.92 13.53
CA SER A 104 3.34 -11.98 12.66
C SER A 104 4.39 -12.37 11.62
N PRO A 105 4.67 -13.69 11.42
CA PRO A 105 5.68 -14.11 10.48
C PRO A 105 5.30 -13.77 9.03
N HIS A 106 6.29 -13.32 8.26
CA HIS A 106 6.17 -13.05 6.83
C HIS A 106 6.35 -14.35 6.05
N ALA A 107 5.29 -15.14 5.94
CA ALA A 107 5.30 -16.51 5.41
C ALA A 107 4.59 -16.64 4.05
N ALA A 108 4.55 -15.57 3.26
CA ALA A 108 3.95 -15.58 1.93
C ALA A 108 4.68 -16.55 0.99
N GLN A 109 3.91 -17.36 0.27
CA GLN A 109 4.43 -18.38 -0.64
C GLN A 109 4.28 -18.02 -2.12
N ASN A 110 3.38 -17.09 -2.45
CA ASN A 110 3.19 -16.63 -3.81
C ASN A 110 4.34 -15.71 -4.27
N PRO A 111 4.66 -15.64 -5.58
CA PRO A 111 5.81 -14.89 -6.07
C PRO A 111 5.82 -13.41 -5.69
N LEU A 112 4.67 -12.73 -5.74
CA LEU A 112 4.57 -11.31 -5.39
C LEU A 112 4.77 -11.07 -3.90
N GLY A 113 4.19 -11.92 -3.06
CA GLY A 113 4.38 -11.86 -1.62
C GLY A 113 5.83 -12.13 -1.23
N ARG A 114 6.52 -13.05 -1.89
CA ARG A 114 7.96 -13.32 -1.67
C ARG A 114 8.83 -12.12 -2.00
N ILE A 115 8.58 -11.44 -3.12
CA ILE A 115 9.31 -10.22 -3.47
C ILE A 115 9.15 -9.16 -2.38
N ARG A 116 7.95 -8.99 -1.84
CA ARG A 116 7.69 -8.08 -0.73
C ARG A 116 8.40 -8.52 0.55
N VAL A 117 8.39 -9.80 0.89
CA VAL A 117 9.10 -10.34 2.04
C VAL A 117 10.60 -10.04 1.94
N GLU A 118 11.21 -10.33 0.80
CA GLU A 118 12.64 -10.08 0.55
C GLU A 118 12.97 -8.59 0.61
N MET A 119 12.13 -7.74 0.02
CA MET A 119 12.28 -6.30 0.06
C MET A 119 12.28 -5.76 1.50
N GLU A 120 11.28 -6.12 2.28
CA GLU A 120 11.17 -5.66 3.67
C GLU A 120 12.29 -6.21 4.54
N ALA A 121 12.74 -7.45 4.29
CA ALA A 121 13.90 -8.04 4.96
C ALA A 121 15.20 -7.26 4.66
N ALA A 122 15.38 -6.77 3.45
CA ALA A 122 16.51 -5.93 3.10
C ALA A 122 16.53 -4.60 3.87
N TYR A 123 15.39 -3.93 4.02
CA TYR A 123 15.28 -2.74 4.86
C TYR A 123 15.56 -3.04 6.33
N ARG A 124 15.04 -4.14 6.84
CA ARG A 124 15.28 -4.56 8.23
C ARG A 124 16.75 -4.84 8.50
N ALA A 125 17.46 -5.47 7.59
CA ALA A 125 18.88 -5.78 7.70
C ALA A 125 19.79 -4.57 7.48
N SER A 126 19.30 -3.47 6.92
CA SER A 126 20.07 -2.27 6.63
C SER A 126 20.36 -1.45 7.89
N LYS A 127 21.23 -0.46 7.76
CA LYS A 127 21.49 0.55 8.79
C LYS A 127 20.52 1.74 8.71
N ALA A 128 19.71 1.83 7.68
CA ALA A 128 18.74 2.90 7.50
C ALA A 128 17.64 2.85 8.59
N ARG A 129 17.14 4.02 8.97
CA ARG A 129 15.95 4.13 9.80
C ARG A 129 14.72 3.93 8.93
N VAL A 130 13.86 2.99 9.29
CA VAL A 130 12.73 2.57 8.46
C VAL A 130 11.46 2.44 9.28
N ILE A 131 10.41 3.04 8.77
CA ILE A 131 9.05 2.89 9.28
C ILE A 131 8.24 2.20 8.19
N VAL A 132 7.85 0.97 8.40
CA VAL A 132 6.89 0.27 7.52
C VAL A 132 5.50 0.62 8.01
N LEU A 133 4.72 1.29 7.17
CA LEU A 133 3.32 1.60 7.45
C LEU A 133 2.44 0.63 6.67
N ARG A 134 1.90 -0.36 7.36
CA ARG A 134 1.22 -1.51 6.77
C ARG A 134 -0.28 -1.33 6.72
N SER A 135 -0.88 -1.60 5.56
CA SER A 135 -2.33 -1.56 5.39
C SER A 135 -2.82 -2.59 4.38
N GLY A 136 -4.15 -2.82 4.37
CA GLY A 136 -4.84 -3.55 3.30
C GLY A 136 -5.05 -2.72 2.04
N ASP A 137 -6.05 -3.06 1.25
CA ASP A 137 -6.43 -2.32 0.04
C ASP A 137 -6.98 -0.92 0.37
N PHE A 138 -6.99 -0.01 -0.62
CA PHE A 138 -7.34 1.38 -0.38
C PHE A 138 -8.72 1.78 -0.87
N LEU A 139 -9.35 2.63 -0.07
CA LEU A 139 -10.42 3.54 -0.48
C LEU A 139 -9.83 4.94 -0.60
N ASP A 140 -10.28 5.71 -1.58
CA ASP A 140 -9.83 7.07 -1.81
C ASP A 140 -11.03 8.00 -2.00
N THR A 141 -10.82 9.30 -1.82
CA THR A 141 -11.82 10.34 -2.10
C THR A 141 -12.03 10.56 -3.59
N GLU A 142 -11.04 10.24 -4.42
CA GLU A 142 -11.07 10.42 -5.86
C GLU A 142 -10.90 9.10 -6.59
N ALA A 143 -11.45 8.99 -7.79
CA ALA A 143 -11.23 7.87 -8.68
C ALA A 143 -9.76 7.85 -9.13
N SER A 144 -8.92 7.10 -8.43
CA SER A 144 -7.48 7.07 -8.63
C SER A 144 -6.97 5.83 -9.37
N GLY A 145 -7.89 4.99 -9.89
CA GLY A 145 -7.56 3.77 -10.62
C GLY A 145 -7.16 2.58 -9.73
N ASN A 146 -7.49 2.61 -8.43
CA ASN A 146 -7.31 1.47 -7.54
C ASN A 146 -8.34 0.36 -7.82
N TRP A 147 -8.22 -0.77 -7.16
CA TRP A 147 -9.16 -1.89 -7.30
C TRP A 147 -10.60 -1.49 -7.09
N PHE A 148 -10.86 -0.65 -6.09
CA PHE A 148 -12.20 -0.17 -5.79
C PHE A 148 -12.77 0.62 -6.96
N ASP A 149 -12.01 1.55 -7.52
CA ASP A 149 -12.47 2.38 -8.64
C ASP A 149 -12.50 1.60 -9.96
N ALA A 150 -11.41 0.91 -10.28
CA ALA A 150 -11.23 0.29 -11.59
C ALA A 150 -12.12 -0.93 -11.80
N MET A 151 -12.42 -1.68 -10.74
CA MET A 151 -13.09 -2.97 -10.83
C MET A 151 -14.42 -2.97 -10.10
N ILE A 152 -14.45 -2.54 -8.83
CA ILE A 152 -15.65 -2.69 -7.98
C ILE A 152 -16.73 -1.67 -8.39
N THR A 153 -16.37 -0.41 -8.52
CA THR A 153 -17.34 0.67 -8.80
C THR A 153 -17.51 1.03 -10.27
N ALA A 154 -16.68 0.47 -11.16
CA ALA A 154 -16.66 0.81 -12.60
C ALA A 154 -18.02 0.71 -13.32
N LYS A 155 -18.94 -0.12 -12.83
CA LYS A 155 -20.27 -0.33 -13.40
C LYS A 155 -21.41 0.14 -12.51
N LEU A 156 -21.13 0.99 -11.52
CA LEU A 156 -22.19 1.54 -10.65
C LEU A 156 -23.27 2.30 -11.43
N GLY A 157 -22.88 3.08 -12.45
CA GLY A 157 -23.84 3.76 -13.32
C GLY A 157 -24.78 2.83 -14.10
N LYS A 158 -24.46 1.53 -14.15
CA LYS A 158 -25.30 0.46 -14.71
C LYS A 158 -26.01 -0.35 -13.62
N GLY A 159 -26.05 0.12 -12.40
CA GLY A 159 -26.65 -0.54 -11.26
C GLY A 159 -25.91 -1.79 -10.77
N LYS A 160 -24.62 -1.93 -11.11
CA LYS A 160 -23.82 -3.11 -10.74
C LYS A 160 -22.64 -2.74 -9.87
N PHE A 161 -22.54 -3.39 -8.73
CA PHE A 161 -21.39 -3.37 -7.82
C PHE A 161 -20.65 -4.71 -7.98
N ILE A 162 -19.48 -4.68 -8.60
CA ILE A 162 -18.73 -5.90 -8.94
C ILE A 162 -17.72 -6.18 -7.85
N TYR A 163 -17.87 -7.33 -7.15
CA TYR A 163 -16.98 -7.72 -6.07
C TYR A 163 -16.08 -8.89 -6.48
N PRO A 164 -14.77 -8.86 -6.16
CA PRO A 164 -13.78 -9.80 -6.71
C PRO A 164 -13.76 -11.16 -6.01
N GLY A 165 -14.53 -11.37 -4.97
CA GLY A 165 -14.54 -12.60 -4.21
C GLY A 165 -15.86 -12.81 -3.48
N ARG A 166 -15.83 -13.60 -2.43
CA ARG A 166 -16.99 -13.80 -1.56
C ARG A 166 -17.31 -12.51 -0.80
N ALA A 167 -18.52 -12.02 -0.97
CA ALA A 167 -18.97 -10.77 -0.37
C ALA A 167 -19.37 -10.89 1.12
N ASP A 168 -19.39 -12.10 1.65
CA ASP A 168 -19.65 -12.40 3.06
C ASP A 168 -18.38 -12.48 3.92
N ILE A 169 -17.20 -12.42 3.30
CA ILE A 169 -15.92 -12.47 3.99
C ILE A 169 -15.43 -11.07 4.30
N PRO A 170 -15.01 -10.76 5.56
CA PRO A 170 -14.40 -9.51 5.91
C PRO A 170 -13.08 -9.27 5.17
N HIS A 171 -12.88 -8.04 4.68
CA HIS A 171 -11.65 -7.59 4.02
C HIS A 171 -11.18 -6.28 4.67
N ALA A 172 -9.86 -6.10 4.76
CA ALA A 172 -9.26 -4.91 5.33
C ALA A 172 -9.13 -3.81 4.27
N TRP A 173 -9.67 -2.62 4.59
CA TRP A 173 -9.61 -1.43 3.74
C TRP A 173 -8.91 -0.29 4.48
N GLY A 174 -8.00 0.39 3.81
CA GLY A 174 -7.38 1.63 4.30
C GLY A 174 -7.95 2.85 3.59
N TYR A 175 -8.27 3.88 4.34
CA TYR A 175 -8.61 5.18 3.75
C TYR A 175 -7.33 5.95 3.47
N LEU A 176 -7.07 6.26 2.22
CA LEU A 176 -5.77 6.78 1.77
C LEU A 176 -5.36 8.10 2.42
N PRO A 177 -6.24 9.11 2.57
CA PRO A 177 -5.90 10.34 3.29
C PRO A 177 -5.50 10.10 4.75
N ASP A 178 -6.14 9.15 5.44
CA ASP A 178 -5.80 8.80 6.82
C ASP A 178 -4.42 8.14 6.90
N LYS A 179 -4.08 7.28 5.95
CA LYS A 179 -2.75 6.68 5.86
C LYS A 179 -1.67 7.73 5.63
N ALA A 180 -1.95 8.72 4.78
CA ALA A 180 -1.03 9.84 4.56
C ALA A 180 -0.80 10.66 5.83
N ARG A 181 -1.86 10.94 6.61
CA ARG A 181 -1.75 11.61 7.91
C ARG A 181 -0.99 10.76 8.94
N ALA A 182 -1.21 9.46 8.94
CA ALA A 182 -0.44 8.54 9.79
C ALA A 182 1.04 8.56 9.44
N ALA A 183 1.39 8.55 8.15
CA ALA A 183 2.78 8.67 7.70
C ALA A 183 3.42 9.97 8.19
N LEU A 184 2.71 11.09 8.10
CA LEU A 184 3.17 12.38 8.63
C LEU A 184 3.40 12.32 10.14
N GLY A 185 2.45 11.82 10.91
CA GLY A 185 2.57 11.70 12.36
C GLY A 185 3.74 10.83 12.79
N LEU A 186 3.98 9.72 12.08
CA LEU A 186 5.14 8.86 12.31
C LEU A 186 6.46 9.56 11.94
N ALA A 187 6.47 10.32 10.86
CA ALA A 187 7.62 11.13 10.45
C ALA A 187 8.01 12.15 11.53
N GLU A 188 7.02 12.84 12.09
CA GLU A 188 7.23 13.83 13.17
C GLU A 188 7.77 13.20 14.45
N LYS A 189 7.39 11.95 14.74
CA LYS A 189 7.85 11.18 15.91
C LYS A 189 9.03 10.25 15.64
N ARG A 190 9.64 10.30 14.46
CA ARG A 190 10.66 9.32 14.04
C ARG A 190 11.83 9.18 14.99
N ALA A 191 12.24 10.25 15.66
CA ALA A 191 13.35 10.24 16.61
C ALA A 191 13.05 9.37 17.85
N GLU A 192 11.79 9.18 18.20
CA GLU A 192 11.33 8.38 19.34
C GLU A 192 11.15 6.90 18.99
N LEU A 193 11.16 6.58 17.69
CA LEU A 193 10.90 5.23 17.19
C LEU A 193 12.21 4.41 17.08
N PRO A 194 12.12 3.08 17.17
CA PRO A 194 13.24 2.21 16.85
C PRO A 194 13.73 2.43 15.42
N ARG A 195 14.99 2.02 15.15
CA ARG A 195 15.58 2.11 13.80
C ARG A 195 14.70 1.45 12.73
N PHE A 196 14.13 0.31 13.04
CA PHE A 196 13.14 -0.37 12.19
C PHE A 196 11.87 -0.63 12.99
N VAL A 197 10.75 -0.21 12.47
CA VAL A 197 9.44 -0.47 13.05
C VAL A 197 8.43 -0.80 11.96
N ASP A 198 7.60 -1.79 12.20
CA ASP A 198 6.47 -2.19 11.35
C ASP A 198 5.19 -1.77 12.07
N VAL A 199 4.53 -0.76 11.55
CA VAL A 199 3.33 -0.15 12.15
C VAL A 199 2.10 -0.58 11.37
N PRO A 200 1.24 -1.42 11.94
CA PRO A 200 -0.06 -1.71 11.34
C PRO A 200 -0.92 -0.46 11.32
N PHE A 201 -1.46 -0.14 10.16
CA PHE A 201 -2.43 0.94 10.00
C PHE A 201 -3.83 0.37 10.22
N ALA A 202 -4.51 0.83 11.24
CA ALA A 202 -5.90 0.49 11.50
C ALA A 202 -6.78 1.14 10.44
N GLY A 203 -7.38 0.31 9.57
CA GLY A 203 -8.36 0.72 8.58
C GLY A 203 -9.74 0.19 8.94
N TYR A 204 -10.58 0.09 7.93
CA TYR A 204 -11.92 -0.50 8.05
C TYR A 204 -11.87 -1.98 7.71
N THR A 205 -12.59 -2.81 8.46
CA THR A 205 -12.81 -4.22 8.11
C THR A 205 -14.27 -4.37 7.71
N LEU A 206 -14.51 -4.56 6.42
CA LEU A 206 -15.84 -4.61 5.82
C LEU A 206 -15.98 -5.86 4.95
N THR A 207 -17.16 -6.47 4.99
CA THR A 207 -17.58 -7.45 3.97
C THR A 207 -17.93 -6.73 2.67
N GLY A 208 -17.97 -7.44 1.56
CA GLY A 208 -18.48 -6.89 0.29
C GLY A 208 -19.93 -6.40 0.40
N HIS A 209 -20.75 -7.07 1.19
CA HIS A 209 -22.13 -6.65 1.46
C HIS A 209 -22.20 -5.35 2.28
N GLU A 210 -21.38 -5.21 3.30
CA GLU A 210 -21.28 -3.98 4.10
C GLU A 210 -20.76 -2.80 3.27
N LEU A 211 -19.76 -3.05 2.42
CA LEU A 211 -19.23 -2.04 1.50
C LEU A 211 -20.29 -1.59 0.49
N LEU A 212 -21.05 -2.54 -0.08
CA LEU A 212 -22.18 -2.24 -0.98
C LEU A 212 -23.26 -1.42 -0.28
N ALA A 213 -23.61 -1.77 0.95
CA ALA A 213 -24.60 -1.02 1.73
C ALA A 213 -24.16 0.43 1.96
N ALA A 214 -22.89 0.65 2.29
CA ALA A 214 -22.32 1.99 2.45
C ALA A 214 -22.35 2.79 1.16
N VAL A 215 -22.04 2.17 0.02
CA VAL A 215 -22.13 2.82 -1.30
C VAL A 215 -23.58 3.14 -1.65
N ASN A 216 -24.51 2.20 -1.44
CA ASN A 216 -25.93 2.39 -1.76
C ASN A 216 -26.59 3.48 -0.92
N ALA A 217 -26.12 3.72 0.28
CA ALA A 217 -26.60 4.85 1.11
C ALA A 217 -26.40 6.23 0.45
N HIS A 218 -25.50 6.34 -0.50
CA HIS A 218 -25.16 7.58 -1.20
C HIS A 218 -25.59 7.59 -2.67
N LEU A 219 -26.18 6.51 -3.18
CA LEU A 219 -26.67 6.43 -4.56
C LEU A 219 -28.16 6.75 -4.64
N GLY A 220 -28.55 7.45 -5.69
CA GLY A 220 -29.98 7.73 -5.97
C GLY A 220 -30.77 6.47 -6.33
N GLN A 221 -30.12 5.48 -6.95
CA GLN A 221 -30.65 4.16 -7.21
C GLN A 221 -29.69 3.10 -6.70
N PRO A 222 -30.13 2.11 -5.92
CA PRO A 222 -29.24 1.10 -5.38
C PRO A 222 -28.65 0.19 -6.45
N ALA A 223 -27.34 -0.03 -6.36
CA ALA A 223 -26.65 -1.04 -7.14
C ALA A 223 -26.86 -2.44 -6.54
N ARG A 224 -26.76 -3.46 -7.38
CA ARG A 224 -26.84 -4.87 -6.97
C ARG A 224 -25.47 -5.52 -7.04
N LEU A 225 -25.20 -6.41 -6.11
CA LEU A 225 -23.99 -7.21 -6.11
C LEU A 225 -23.92 -8.07 -7.37
N SER A 226 -22.78 -8.01 -8.03
CA SER A 226 -22.44 -8.89 -9.14
C SER A 226 -21.05 -9.49 -8.90
N GLN A 227 -20.92 -10.78 -9.08
CA GLN A 227 -19.64 -11.44 -8.92
C GLN A 227 -18.74 -11.15 -10.11
N MET A 228 -17.45 -10.93 -9.85
CA MET A 228 -16.49 -10.69 -10.92
C MET A 228 -16.29 -11.95 -11.75
N SER A 229 -16.39 -11.79 -13.08
CA SER A 229 -16.02 -12.87 -14.01
C SER A 229 -14.51 -12.79 -14.27
N TRP A 230 -13.79 -13.84 -13.95
CA TRP A 230 -12.36 -13.99 -14.21
C TRP A 230 -12.03 -14.50 -15.61
N LEU A 231 -13.07 -14.89 -16.39
CA LEU A 231 -12.91 -15.41 -17.76
C LEU A 231 -12.17 -14.45 -18.71
N PRO A 232 -12.45 -13.12 -18.72
CA PRO A 232 -11.74 -12.17 -19.58
C PRO A 232 -10.29 -11.91 -19.17
N LEU A 233 -9.90 -12.31 -17.95
CA LEU A 233 -8.55 -12.12 -17.42
C LEU A 233 -7.64 -13.33 -17.65
N ARG A 234 -8.17 -14.41 -18.22
CA ARG A 234 -7.35 -15.57 -18.64
C ARG A 234 -6.64 -15.21 -19.93
N PRO A 235 -5.31 -15.37 -20.02
CA PRO A 235 -4.59 -15.17 -21.27
C PRO A 235 -5.08 -16.20 -22.30
N PRO A 236 -5.06 -15.87 -23.61
CA PRO A 236 -5.36 -16.81 -24.64
C PRO A 236 -4.44 -18.04 -24.50
N ARG A 237 -4.94 -19.22 -24.84
CA ARG A 237 -4.27 -20.51 -24.62
C ARG A 237 -2.84 -20.65 -25.21
N SER A 238 -2.39 -19.67 -25.98
CA SER A 238 -1.06 -19.63 -26.63
C SER A 238 -0.01 -18.80 -25.87
N ALA A 239 -0.30 -18.22 -24.71
CA ALA A 239 0.65 -17.43 -23.96
C ALA A 239 1.25 -18.25 -22.81
N PRO A 240 2.58 -18.50 -22.76
CA PRO A 240 3.22 -19.25 -21.69
C PRO A 240 3.43 -18.43 -20.40
N ALA A 241 2.75 -17.33 -20.22
CA ALA A 241 2.82 -16.54 -19.01
C ALA A 241 1.66 -16.91 -18.10
N ARG A 242 1.93 -17.66 -17.06
CA ARG A 242 1.00 -17.77 -15.93
C ARG A 242 0.81 -16.36 -15.35
N LEU A 243 -0.38 -15.81 -15.49
CA LEU A 243 -0.80 -14.74 -14.61
C LEU A 243 -0.60 -15.24 -13.17
N PRO A 244 -0.05 -14.41 -12.28
CA PRO A 244 0.05 -14.81 -10.88
C PRO A 244 -1.34 -15.23 -10.38
N PRO A 245 -1.41 -16.17 -9.44
CA PRO A 245 -2.66 -16.48 -8.79
C PRO A 245 -3.28 -15.15 -8.35
N THR A 246 -4.52 -14.96 -8.76
CA THR A 246 -5.23 -13.71 -8.60
C THR A 246 -5.20 -13.29 -7.15
N LEU A 247 -5.14 -11.98 -6.92
CA LEU A 247 -5.36 -11.34 -5.60
C LEU A 247 -6.52 -11.97 -4.81
N CYS A 248 -7.43 -12.65 -5.50
CA CYS A 248 -8.57 -13.37 -4.92
C CYS A 248 -8.18 -14.57 -4.04
N ASP A 249 -7.08 -15.28 -4.37
CA ASP A 249 -6.60 -16.38 -3.52
C ASP A 249 -5.93 -15.87 -2.24
N GLN A 250 -5.62 -14.57 -2.20
CA GLN A 250 -5.06 -13.89 -1.04
C GLN A 250 -6.12 -13.19 -0.17
N CYS A 251 -7.35 -13.02 -0.70
CA CYS A 251 -8.51 -12.62 0.07
C CYS A 251 -9.06 -13.80 0.88
N GLN A 252 -8.21 -14.48 1.63
CA GLN A 252 -8.65 -15.47 2.60
C GLN A 252 -9.24 -14.77 3.83
N PRO A 253 -10.17 -15.42 4.54
CA PRO A 253 -11.03 -14.75 5.50
C PRO A 253 -10.22 -14.12 6.63
N ALA A 254 -10.21 -12.79 6.64
CA ALA A 254 -9.84 -12.03 7.81
C ALA A 254 -10.91 -12.27 8.88
N LYS A 255 -10.62 -13.11 9.88
CA LYS A 255 -11.41 -13.13 11.10
C LYS A 255 -11.26 -11.76 11.77
N ARG A 256 -12.38 -11.23 12.28
CA ARG A 256 -12.45 -9.91 12.91
C ARG A 256 -11.20 -9.58 13.72
N ALA A 257 -10.46 -8.55 13.30
CA ALA A 257 -9.46 -7.94 14.14
C ALA A 257 -10.18 -7.21 15.28
N HIS A 258 -9.99 -7.66 16.49
CA HIS A 258 -10.39 -6.92 17.67
C HIS A 258 -9.33 -5.83 17.87
N ILE A 259 -9.71 -4.59 17.67
CA ILE A 259 -8.86 -3.44 17.95
C ILE A 259 -9.05 -3.08 19.42
N PRO A 260 -8.02 -3.19 20.27
CA PRO A 260 -8.13 -2.66 21.62
C PRO A 260 -7.99 -1.14 21.56
N GLY A 261 -9.03 -0.46 21.96
CA GLY A 261 -9.00 0.91 22.44
C GLY A 261 -8.92 2.01 21.38
N PHE A 262 -10.03 2.35 20.80
CA PHE A 262 -10.49 3.73 20.59
C PHE A 262 -11.97 3.77 20.90
#